data_898b99792d03829e1b29ec2b3b04c6c9
#
_entry.id   898b99792d03829e1b29ec2b3b04c6c9
#
_cell.length_a   1.000
_cell.length_b   1.000
_cell.length_c   1.000
_cell.angle_alpha   90.00
_cell.angle_beta   90.00
_cell.angle_gamma   90.00
#
_symmetry.space_group_name_H-M   'P 1'
#
loop_
_entity.id
_entity.type
_entity.pdbx_description
1 polymer ?
#
loop_
_entity_poly.entity_id
_entity_poly.type
_entity_poly.pdbx_seq_one_letter_code
_entity_poly.pdbx_strand_id
1 'polypeptide(L)'
;RASGDRLEIFAYKGEAPAEDSPLFLAPFFNVTGSSVCLGNASLTPPENMTFSKLLEHWEKRFWLSEFSHLGGSRNPTESNLVSVTEKARTNPFDYNELKPMDRQLKDLLI
;
A
#
# COMPACT_ATOMS: atom_id res chain seq x y z
N ARG A 1 2.15 3.67 -6.68
CA ARG A 1 1.93 3.81 -8.14
C ARG A 1 0.45 4.04 -8.41
N ALA A 2 0.14 5.12 -9.09
CA ALA A 2 -1.24 5.45 -9.45
C ALA A 2 -1.36 5.62 -10.97
N SER A 3 -2.46 5.15 -11.54
CA SER A 3 -2.74 5.28 -12.97
C SER A 3 -4.25 5.18 -13.20
N GLY A 4 -4.84 6.22 -13.80
CA GLY A 4 -6.29 6.30 -13.98
C GLY A 4 -7.00 6.26 -12.64
N ASP A 5 -7.87 5.27 -12.46
CA ASP A 5 -8.60 5.06 -11.19
C ASP A 5 -7.99 3.96 -10.32
N ARG A 6 -6.79 3.52 -10.64
CA ARG A 6 -6.12 2.44 -9.93
C ARG A 6 -5.00 2.97 -9.06
N LEU A 7 -4.90 2.42 -7.87
CA LEU A 7 -3.79 2.66 -6.96
C LEU A 7 -3.16 1.33 -6.58
N GLU A 8 -1.85 1.26 -6.72
CA GLU A 8 -1.05 0.14 -6.23
C GLU A 8 -0.13 0.63 -5.14
N ILE A 9 -0.01 -0.15 -4.07
CA ILE A 9 0.92 0.15 -2.99
C ILE A 9 1.79 -1.07 -2.69
N PHE A 10 2.98 -0.79 -2.22
CA PHE A 10 4.00 -1.80 -1.92
C PHE A 10 4.71 -1.40 -0.64
N ALA A 11 5.26 -2.38 0.05
CA ALA A 11 6.15 -2.12 1.17
C ALA A 11 7.60 -2.33 0.73
N TYR A 12 8.51 -1.66 1.39
CA TYR A 12 9.95 -1.87 1.24
C TYR A 12 10.61 -1.82 2.61
N LYS A 13 11.83 -2.33 2.71
CA LYS A 13 12.61 -2.28 3.95
C LYS A 13 13.69 -1.23 3.83
N GLY A 14 13.97 -0.52 4.94
CA GLY A 14 14.97 0.53 5.00
C GLY A 14 14.39 1.92 5.02
N GLU A 15 15.24 2.93 5.07
CA GLU A 15 14.83 4.33 5.19
C GLU A 15 14.31 4.90 3.88
N ALA A 16 14.94 4.54 2.76
CA ALA A 16 14.55 5.00 1.43
C ALA A 16 14.70 3.89 0.41
N PRO A 17 13.77 3.78 -0.56
CA PRO A 17 13.89 2.76 -1.59
C PRO A 17 14.92 3.15 -2.64
N ALA A 18 15.60 2.14 -3.20
CA ALA A 18 16.47 2.27 -4.36
C ALA A 18 15.89 1.45 -5.51
N GLU A 19 16.42 1.61 -6.74
CA GLU A 19 15.91 0.89 -7.90
C GLU A 19 15.93 -0.62 -7.75
N ASP A 20 16.93 -1.14 -7.06
CA ASP A 20 17.11 -2.58 -6.81
C ASP A 20 16.45 -3.05 -5.51
N SER A 21 15.77 -2.17 -4.79
CA SER A 21 15.08 -2.54 -3.55
C SER A 21 14.00 -3.57 -3.82
N PRO A 22 14.01 -4.71 -3.09
CA PRO A 22 12.93 -5.67 -3.19
C PRO A 22 11.64 -5.09 -2.65
N LEU A 23 10.53 -5.45 -3.28
CA LEU A 23 9.20 -5.03 -2.87
C LEU A 23 8.49 -6.15 -2.11
N PHE A 24 7.65 -5.75 -1.19
CA PHE A 24 6.88 -6.63 -0.33
C PHE A 24 5.40 -6.28 -0.42
N LEU A 25 4.54 -7.22 -0.05
CA LEU A 25 3.12 -6.97 0.05
C LEU A 25 2.86 -5.93 1.13
N ALA A 26 2.05 -4.93 0.83
CA ALA A 26 1.67 -3.91 1.79
C ALA A 26 0.72 -4.52 2.83
N PRO A 27 0.97 -4.33 4.14
CA PRO A 27 0.23 -5.02 5.20
C PRO A 27 -1.09 -4.32 5.56
N PHE A 28 -1.99 -4.20 4.59
CA PHE A 28 -3.29 -3.55 4.78
C PHE A 28 -4.43 -4.46 4.32
N PHE A 29 -5.58 -4.36 5.00
CA PHE A 29 -6.72 -5.22 4.75
C PHE A 29 -7.31 -5.05 3.35
N ASN A 30 -7.33 -3.84 2.83
CA ASN A 30 -7.96 -3.50 1.56
C ASN A 30 -7.01 -3.61 0.36
N VAL A 31 -5.95 -4.38 0.49
CA VAL A 31 -4.97 -4.57 -0.59
C VAL A 31 -4.96 -6.03 -1.00
N THR A 32 -5.11 -6.28 -2.31
CA THR A 32 -5.00 -7.61 -2.91
C THR A 32 -3.78 -7.59 -3.83
N GLY A 33 -2.76 -8.36 -3.48
CA GLY A 33 -1.46 -8.23 -4.15
C GLY A 33 -0.92 -6.83 -3.93
N SER A 34 -0.85 -6.01 -4.97
CA SER A 34 -0.50 -4.59 -4.87
C SER A 34 -1.70 -3.66 -5.03
N SER A 35 -2.83 -4.18 -5.50
CA SER A 35 -4.00 -3.37 -5.86
C SER A 35 -4.81 -2.97 -4.63
N VAL A 36 -5.06 -1.68 -4.48
CA VAL A 36 -5.86 -1.14 -3.37
C VAL A 36 -7.32 -1.15 -3.75
N CYS A 37 -8.16 -1.72 -2.88
CA CYS A 37 -9.62 -1.57 -2.97
C CYS A 37 -10.00 -0.22 -2.38
N LEU A 38 -10.31 0.76 -3.21
CA LEU A 38 -10.65 2.11 -2.78
C LEU A 38 -12.10 2.22 -2.27
N GLY A 39 -12.91 1.20 -2.53
CA GLY A 39 -14.31 1.18 -2.10
C GLY A 39 -15.09 2.37 -2.66
N ASN A 40 -15.87 3.01 -1.78
CA ASN A 40 -16.66 4.19 -2.13
C ASN A 40 -15.89 5.51 -1.89
N ALA A 41 -14.60 5.44 -1.65
CA ALA A 41 -13.78 6.64 -1.45
C ALA A 41 -13.71 7.43 -2.75
N SER A 42 -14.54 8.45 -2.88
CA SER A 42 -14.51 9.35 -4.02
C SER A 42 -14.11 10.74 -3.55
N LEU A 43 -13.09 11.29 -4.17
CA LEU A 43 -12.67 12.66 -3.99
C LEU A 43 -12.62 13.32 -5.35
N THR A 44 -13.11 14.56 -5.40
CA THR A 44 -12.99 15.37 -6.60
C THR A 44 -11.51 15.70 -6.83
N PRO A 45 -10.94 15.40 -8.02
CA PRO A 45 -9.58 15.77 -8.31
C PRO A 45 -9.38 17.29 -8.20
N PRO A 46 -8.20 17.75 -7.75
CA PRO A 46 -7.92 19.19 -7.65
C PRO A 46 -7.91 19.85 -9.04
N GLU A 47 -8.45 21.07 -9.14
CA GLU A 47 -8.54 21.80 -10.41
C GLU A 47 -7.17 22.11 -11.00
N ASN A 48 -6.22 22.51 -10.15
CA ASN A 48 -4.85 22.78 -10.55
C ASN A 48 -3.96 21.61 -10.18
N MET A 49 -3.76 20.72 -11.14
CA MET A 49 -3.03 19.47 -10.93
C MET A 49 -1.51 19.70 -10.97
N THR A 50 -0.93 20.16 -9.87
CA THR A 50 0.52 20.11 -9.67
C THR A 50 0.90 18.69 -9.24
N PHE A 51 2.17 18.33 -9.39
CA PHE A 51 2.67 17.03 -8.96
C PHE A 51 2.41 16.79 -7.46
N SER A 52 2.66 17.80 -6.62
CA SER A 52 2.42 17.72 -5.18
C SER A 52 0.94 17.50 -4.85
N LYS A 53 0.05 18.21 -5.52
CA LYS A 53 -1.41 18.07 -5.31
C LYS A 53 -1.91 16.71 -5.77
N LEU A 54 -1.34 16.18 -6.84
CA LEU A 54 -1.68 14.84 -7.31
C LEU A 54 -1.29 13.78 -6.28
N LEU A 55 -0.09 13.87 -5.71
CA LEU A 55 0.36 12.96 -4.67
C LEU A 55 -0.54 13.04 -3.43
N GLU A 56 -0.87 14.24 -2.98
CA GLU A 56 -1.78 14.45 -1.85
C GLU A 56 -3.17 13.86 -2.11
N HIS A 57 -3.66 14.01 -3.33
CA HIS A 57 -4.95 13.46 -3.73
C HIS A 57 -4.98 11.94 -3.58
N TRP A 58 -3.94 11.25 -4.06
CA TRP A 58 -3.85 9.80 -3.96
C TRP A 58 -3.65 9.32 -2.53
N GLU A 59 -2.87 10.04 -1.72
CA GLU A 59 -2.73 9.72 -0.29
C GLU A 59 -4.09 9.82 0.43
N LYS A 60 -4.83 10.88 0.18
CA LYS A 60 -6.18 11.05 0.77
C LYS A 60 -7.13 9.95 0.34
N ARG A 61 -7.12 9.57 -0.93
CA ARG A 61 -7.96 8.48 -1.43
C ARG A 61 -7.63 7.17 -0.72
N PHE A 62 -6.34 6.89 -0.53
CA PHE A 62 -5.91 5.69 0.18
C PHE A 62 -6.40 5.69 1.63
N TRP A 63 -6.15 6.77 2.38
CA TRP A 63 -6.52 6.83 3.79
C TRP A 63 -8.02 6.90 4.03
N LEU A 64 -8.80 7.36 3.06
CA LEU A 64 -10.26 7.36 3.12
C LEU A 64 -10.87 6.04 2.66
N SER A 65 -10.08 5.11 2.13
CA SER A 65 -10.58 3.80 1.75
C SER A 65 -10.94 2.97 2.98
N GLU A 66 -11.80 1.99 2.80
CA GLU A 66 -12.22 1.13 3.92
C GLU A 66 -11.22 0.01 4.17
N PHE A 67 -10.75 -0.09 5.41
CA PHE A 67 -9.84 -1.15 5.85
C PHE A 67 -10.58 -2.28 6.58
N SER A 68 -11.86 -2.48 6.25
CA SER A 68 -12.75 -3.33 7.05
C SER A 68 -12.69 -4.82 6.73
N HIS A 69 -12.04 -5.22 5.63
CA HIS A 69 -11.99 -6.62 5.20
C HIS A 69 -10.71 -6.93 4.43
N LEU A 70 -10.36 -8.20 4.38
CA LEU A 70 -9.26 -8.66 3.53
C LEU A 70 -9.72 -8.60 2.06
N GLY A 71 -8.98 -7.87 1.24
CA GLY A 71 -9.28 -7.71 -0.18
C GLY A 71 -8.99 -8.95 -1.01
N GLY A 72 -8.34 -9.97 -0.47
CA GLY A 72 -7.98 -11.19 -1.16
C GLY A 72 -7.96 -12.39 -0.24
N SER A 73 -7.75 -13.58 -0.83
CA SER A 73 -7.68 -14.84 -0.11
C SER A 73 -6.35 -15.06 0.60
N ARG A 74 -5.34 -14.23 0.32
CA ARG A 74 -4.00 -14.37 0.90
C ARG A 74 -3.76 -13.34 1.99
N ASN A 75 -3.25 -13.82 3.11
CA ASN A 75 -2.74 -12.98 4.16
C ASN A 75 -1.44 -12.27 3.67
N PRO A 76 -1.37 -10.92 3.69
CA PRO A 76 -0.20 -10.19 3.19
C PRO A 76 0.99 -10.19 4.15
N THR A 77 0.85 -10.77 5.33
CA THR A 77 1.91 -10.86 6.34
C THR A 77 2.22 -12.32 6.65
N GLU A 78 3.40 -12.58 7.24
CA GLU A 78 3.78 -13.94 7.65
C GLU A 78 2.83 -14.48 8.71
N SER A 79 2.49 -13.67 9.71
CA SER A 79 1.48 -13.97 10.71
C SER A 79 0.11 -13.46 10.24
N ASN A 80 -0.94 -13.73 11.00
CA ASN A 80 -2.27 -13.22 10.68
C ASN A 80 -2.29 -11.69 10.74
N LEU A 81 -2.82 -11.04 9.70
CA LEU A 81 -2.83 -9.59 9.58
C LEU A 81 -3.55 -8.89 10.73
N VAL A 82 -4.61 -9.48 11.27
CA VAL A 82 -5.32 -8.92 12.44
C VAL A 82 -4.38 -8.82 13.63
N SER A 83 -3.64 -9.91 13.91
CA SER A 83 -2.67 -9.94 15.00
C SER A 83 -1.52 -8.97 14.78
N VAL A 84 -1.01 -8.88 13.55
CA VAL A 84 0.06 -7.95 13.19
C VAL A 84 -0.40 -6.50 13.39
N THR A 85 -1.61 -6.17 12.94
CA THR A 85 -2.18 -4.84 13.08
C THR A 85 -2.38 -4.47 14.55
N GLU A 86 -2.88 -5.39 15.37
CA GLU A 86 -3.06 -5.16 16.81
C GLU A 86 -1.73 -4.88 17.50
N LYS A 87 -0.69 -5.65 17.20
CA LYS A 87 0.64 -5.41 17.76
C LYS A 87 1.22 -4.06 17.32
N ALA A 88 0.98 -3.64 16.09
CA ALA A 88 1.50 -2.40 15.55
C ALA A 88 0.88 -1.15 16.19
N ARG A 89 -0.23 -1.28 16.91
CA ARG A 89 -0.83 -0.16 17.65
C ARG A 89 0.02 0.31 18.81
N THR A 90 0.76 -0.61 19.43
CA THR A 90 1.53 -0.34 20.66
C THR A 90 3.02 -0.61 20.52
N ASN A 91 3.44 -1.26 19.44
CA ASN A 91 4.83 -1.62 19.19
C ASN A 91 5.24 -1.20 17.78
N PRO A 92 6.53 -0.96 17.50
CA PRO A 92 7.00 -0.76 16.14
C PRO A 92 6.65 -1.95 15.25
N PHE A 93 6.35 -1.68 13.99
CA PHE A 93 6.03 -2.72 13.04
C PHE A 93 7.22 -3.67 12.83
N ASP A 94 6.97 -4.97 12.90
CA ASP A 94 7.99 -5.99 12.69
C ASP A 94 8.18 -6.24 11.19
N TYR A 95 9.32 -5.83 10.64
CA TYR A 95 9.64 -5.97 9.22
C TYR A 95 9.75 -7.44 8.77
N ASN A 96 9.96 -8.38 9.70
CA ASN A 96 9.97 -9.82 9.37
C ASN A 96 8.58 -10.33 8.98
N GLU A 97 7.53 -9.58 9.27
CA GLU A 97 6.17 -9.89 8.85
C GLU A 97 5.90 -9.62 7.37
N LEU A 98 6.75 -8.85 6.70
CA LEU A 98 6.57 -8.53 5.28
C LEU A 98 6.84 -9.75 4.40
N LYS A 99 5.92 -10.03 3.49
CA LYS A 99 6.07 -11.09 2.48
C LYS A 99 6.65 -10.53 1.19
N PRO A 100 7.71 -11.12 0.64
CA PRO A 100 8.29 -10.66 -0.62
C PRO A 100 7.37 -10.91 -1.81
N MET A 101 7.44 -10.02 -2.79
CA MET A 101 6.63 -10.08 -4.02
C MET A 101 7.41 -10.61 -5.22
N ASP A 102 8.66 -10.89 -5.12
CA ASP A 102 9.51 -11.26 -6.26
C ASP A 102 9.58 -10.15 -7.34
N ARG A 103 9.56 -8.90 -6.90
CA ARG A 103 9.68 -7.69 -7.73
C ARG A 103 10.62 -6.70 -7.05
N GLN A 104 11.20 -5.83 -7.84
CA GLN A 104 12.03 -4.72 -7.37
C GLN A 104 11.41 -3.39 -7.81
N LEU A 105 11.82 -2.29 -7.16
CA LEU A 105 11.28 -0.98 -7.48
C LEU A 105 11.45 -0.62 -8.95
N LYS A 106 12.58 -0.97 -9.56
CA LYS A 106 12.83 -0.72 -10.98
C LYS A 106 11.78 -1.35 -11.91
N ASP A 107 11.14 -2.43 -11.49
CA ASP A 107 10.09 -3.09 -12.27
C ASP A 107 8.84 -2.23 -12.41
N LEU A 108 8.68 -1.21 -11.56
CA LEU A 108 7.57 -0.26 -11.61
C LEU A 108 7.86 0.95 -12.50
N LEU A 109 9.11 1.14 -12.92
CA LEU A 109 9.56 2.33 -13.64
C LEU A 109 9.48 2.19 -15.18
N ILE A 110 8.76 1.22 -15.63
CA ILE A 110 8.58 0.95 -17.07
C ILE A 110 7.48 1.83 -17.65
#